data_2386144df267d23cf4ba93108753ab0e
#
_entry.id   2386144df267d23cf4ba93108753ab0e
#
_cell.length_a   1.000
_cell.length_b   1.000
_cell.length_c   1.000
_cell.angle_alpha   90.00
_cell.angle_beta   90.00
_cell.angle_gamma   90.00
#
_symmetry.space_group_name_H-M   'P 1'
#
loop_
_entity.id
_entity.type
_entity.pdbx_description
1 polymer ?
#
loop_
_entity_poly.entity_id
_entity_poly.type
_entity_poly.pdbx_seq_one_letter_code
_entity_poly.pdbx_strand_id
1 'polypeptide(L)'
;MALFAVKSDAQETVVMQLPTESYVVNSKVSTPANVNATVSLKQDKQGGDTEKFKSFSKSFNVDINDKVNLNNQYGTITIKTWDKKEVKVDVDIRAFSNSDGDAQKMIDAVTIDASKNGDMVAVKTNMSERDGRYGRGTRNGVTSWRREVKINYVVYMPAANSLQLIQQYGNVEVGNFTGPTSLKVQYGNLLVGSLNNSNNYINVQYGKCDIRELNAGVVKHSYNGPVNIGSAGTLELDAEYVGVNINTIRRSADLSIQYGKGLNVGTIGGNLLLNTEYAKVNINTIRGNMVAKQAYADLTIASAGKIAVDAEYSNVTLGSVNGDANIKMDYNRLNVNEITPACKSFTFAGEYVSVGLGFAERYNGNFNVSTSYAGFKFGSNVSASLTSKDDEDKRYSGKIGNGSTGNVNIKTSYGSVTFK
;
A
#
# COMPACT_ATOMS: atom_id res chain seq x y z
N MET A 1 42.65 11.82 33.35
CA MET A 1 42.14 10.55 32.80
C MET A 1 40.76 10.35 33.37
N ALA A 2 39.75 10.87 32.68
CA ALA A 2 38.35 10.83 33.12
C ALA A 2 37.57 9.91 32.20
N LEU A 3 37.05 8.83 32.76
CA LEU A 3 36.19 7.85 32.09
C LEU A 3 34.78 8.40 32.02
N PHE A 4 34.26 8.59 30.82
CA PHE A 4 32.83 8.87 30.60
C PHE A 4 32.12 7.53 30.32
N ALA A 5 31.25 7.15 31.25
CA ALA A 5 30.30 6.05 31.04
C ALA A 5 29.09 6.55 30.30
N VAL A 6 28.81 5.97 29.12
CA VAL A 6 27.60 6.15 28.39
C VAL A 6 26.55 5.20 28.96
N LYS A 7 25.47 5.76 29.53
CA LYS A 7 24.29 4.99 29.90
C LYS A 7 23.45 4.76 28.64
N SER A 8 23.20 3.50 28.31
CA SER A 8 22.20 3.09 27.34
C SER A 8 20.83 3.09 28.02
N ASP A 9 19.92 3.87 27.49
CA ASP A 9 18.51 3.84 27.91
C ASP A 9 17.86 2.55 27.38
N ALA A 10 17.39 1.74 28.32
CA ALA A 10 16.58 0.56 28.05
C ALA A 10 15.16 0.99 27.66
N GLN A 11 14.66 0.50 26.52
CA GLN A 11 13.27 0.61 26.15
C GLN A 11 12.43 -0.25 27.10
N GLU A 12 11.59 0.38 27.90
CA GLU A 12 10.54 -0.30 28.64
C GLU A 12 9.46 -0.83 27.69
N THR A 13 9.33 -2.15 27.66
CA THR A 13 8.20 -2.82 26.99
C THR A 13 7.01 -2.77 27.92
N VAL A 14 6.05 -1.91 27.63
CA VAL A 14 4.75 -1.88 28.32
C VAL A 14 3.91 -3.05 27.82
N VAL A 15 3.82 -4.10 28.62
CA VAL A 15 2.88 -5.20 28.43
C VAL A 15 1.53 -4.75 28.98
N MET A 16 0.57 -4.46 28.09
CA MET A 16 -0.83 -4.28 28.51
C MET A 16 -1.46 -5.64 28.76
N GLN A 17 -1.70 -5.97 30.01
CA GLN A 17 -2.61 -7.05 30.42
C GLN A 17 -4.04 -6.61 30.19
N LEU A 18 -4.76 -7.34 29.32
CA LEU A 18 -6.21 -7.22 29.20
C LEU A 18 -6.88 -7.99 30.34
N PRO A 19 -7.89 -7.46 31.02
CA PRO A 19 -8.63 -8.22 32.00
C PRO A 19 -9.48 -9.29 31.33
N THR A 20 -9.28 -10.54 31.75
CA THR A 20 -10.14 -11.69 31.41
C THR A 20 -11.41 -11.63 32.24
N GLU A 21 -12.53 -11.29 31.64
CA GLU A 21 -13.84 -11.54 32.23
C GLU A 21 -14.55 -12.67 31.48
N SER A 22 -14.89 -13.71 32.26
CA SER A 22 -15.67 -14.86 31.81
C SER A 22 -17.16 -14.52 31.81
N TYR A 23 -17.83 -14.70 30.70
CA TYR A 23 -19.27 -14.53 30.57
C TYR A 23 -19.99 -15.88 30.66
N VAL A 24 -20.93 -16.01 31.60
CA VAL A 24 -21.88 -17.13 31.64
C VAL A 24 -23.07 -16.77 30.75
N VAL A 25 -23.27 -17.50 29.66
CA VAL A 25 -24.44 -17.36 28.80
C VAL A 25 -25.50 -18.37 29.21
N ASN A 26 -26.58 -17.91 29.80
CA ASN A 26 -27.80 -18.72 29.96
C ASN A 26 -28.66 -18.58 28.69
N SER A 27 -28.68 -19.61 27.86
CA SER A 27 -29.54 -19.71 26.68
C SER A 27 -30.93 -20.21 27.05
N LYS A 28 -31.96 -19.41 26.81
CA LYS A 28 -33.34 -19.91 26.60
C LYS A 28 -33.73 -19.66 25.15
N VAL A 29 -33.98 -20.73 24.42
CA VAL A 29 -34.52 -20.75 23.09
C VAL A 29 -36.01 -20.45 23.12
N SER A 30 -36.49 -19.47 22.34
CA SER A 30 -37.86 -19.41 21.86
C SER A 30 -38.00 -18.60 20.58
N THR A 31 -38.81 -19.10 19.71
CA THR A 31 -39.21 -18.82 18.33
C THR A 31 -39.63 -17.37 18.00
N PRO A 32 -39.83 -17.03 16.67
CA PRO A 32 -39.56 -15.70 16.11
C PRO A 32 -40.73 -14.76 16.21
N ALA A 33 -40.53 -13.58 16.64
CA ALA A 33 -41.10 -12.28 16.28
C ALA A 33 -40.98 -11.28 17.43
N ASN A 34 -40.57 -10.09 17.05
CA ASN A 34 -40.48 -8.87 17.86
C ASN A 34 -39.07 -8.48 18.32
N VAL A 35 -38.62 -7.41 17.72
CA VAL A 35 -37.45 -6.65 18.16
C VAL A 35 -37.79 -5.99 19.51
N ASN A 36 -37.34 -6.55 20.60
CA ASN A 36 -37.34 -5.88 21.88
C ASN A 36 -35.94 -5.34 22.17
N ALA A 37 -35.79 -4.03 22.10
CA ALA A 37 -34.61 -3.36 22.60
C ALA A 37 -34.62 -3.31 24.10
N THR A 38 -33.73 -4.07 24.76
CA THR A 38 -33.58 -4.00 26.22
C THR A 38 -32.45 -3.03 26.54
N VAL A 39 -32.76 -1.94 27.20
CA VAL A 39 -31.78 -0.99 27.73
C VAL A 39 -31.28 -1.49 29.07
N SER A 40 -30.03 -1.92 29.16
CA SER A 40 -29.37 -2.28 30.44
C SER A 40 -28.44 -1.15 30.87
N LEU A 41 -28.68 -0.64 32.06
CA LEU A 41 -27.82 0.36 32.71
C LEU A 41 -26.72 -0.38 33.49
N LYS A 42 -25.46 -0.27 33.06
CA LYS A 42 -24.30 -0.53 33.92
C LYS A 42 -23.70 0.79 34.34
N GLN A 43 -23.70 1.05 35.61
CA GLN A 43 -23.08 2.23 36.20
C GLN A 43 -21.72 1.83 36.75
N ASP A 44 -20.66 2.02 35.96
CA ASP A 44 -19.29 1.98 36.48
C ASP A 44 -18.85 3.39 36.83
N LYS A 45 -18.69 3.61 38.14
CA LYS A 45 -18.20 4.87 38.71
C LYS A 45 -16.67 4.92 38.58
N GLN A 46 -16.19 5.46 37.47
CA GLN A 46 -14.86 6.06 37.44
C GLN A 46 -14.89 7.28 36.50
N GLY A 47 -15.02 8.47 37.11
CA GLY A 47 -14.80 9.75 36.39
C GLY A 47 -15.85 10.16 35.37
N GLY A 48 -17.06 10.50 35.79
CA GLY A 48 -17.88 11.52 35.08
C GLY A 48 -18.56 11.20 33.75
N ASP A 49 -18.24 10.10 33.08
CA ASP A 49 -18.81 9.79 31.77
C ASP A 49 -20.00 8.84 31.86
N THR A 50 -21.13 9.24 31.28
CA THR A 50 -22.30 8.37 31.11
C THR A 50 -22.21 7.64 29.77
N GLU A 51 -22.45 6.33 29.78
CA GLU A 51 -22.57 5.48 28.60
C GLU A 51 -24.03 5.07 28.37
N LYS A 52 -24.54 5.24 27.16
CA LYS A 52 -25.79 4.65 26.68
C LYS A 52 -25.51 3.63 25.62
N PHE A 53 -26.26 2.54 25.59
CA PHE A 53 -26.07 1.42 24.67
C PHE A 53 -27.38 1.05 23.99
N LYS A 54 -27.29 0.75 22.68
CA LYS A 54 -28.39 0.24 21.87
C LYS A 54 -27.84 -0.82 20.91
N SER A 55 -28.52 -1.93 20.76
CA SER A 55 -28.16 -2.96 19.79
C SER A 55 -29.18 -3.07 18.67
N PHE A 56 -28.72 -3.50 17.49
CA PHE A 56 -29.55 -3.84 16.35
C PHE A 56 -29.05 -5.16 15.77
N SER A 57 -29.96 -6.06 15.39
CA SER A 57 -29.62 -7.29 14.69
C SER A 57 -30.65 -7.58 13.61
N LYS A 58 -30.20 -7.95 12.41
CA LYS A 58 -31.06 -8.35 11.31
C LYS A 58 -30.39 -9.36 10.40
N SER A 59 -31.16 -10.31 9.91
CA SER A 59 -30.73 -11.33 8.96
C SER A 59 -31.51 -11.27 7.67
N PHE A 60 -30.83 -11.65 6.57
CA PHE A 60 -31.38 -11.70 5.22
C PHE A 60 -30.96 -13.02 4.55
N ASN A 61 -31.90 -13.76 4.03
CA ASN A 61 -31.57 -14.89 3.14
C ASN A 61 -30.98 -14.37 1.84
N VAL A 62 -29.88 -14.98 1.39
CA VAL A 62 -29.17 -14.57 0.17
C VAL A 62 -28.84 -15.77 -0.69
N ASP A 63 -28.72 -15.52 -2.00
CA ASP A 63 -28.11 -16.44 -2.96
C ASP A 63 -26.75 -15.89 -3.45
N ILE A 64 -26.12 -16.61 -4.37
CA ILE A 64 -24.78 -16.26 -4.86
C ILE A 64 -24.73 -14.93 -5.63
N ASN A 65 -25.84 -14.48 -6.21
CA ASN A 65 -25.91 -13.27 -7.01
C ASN A 65 -26.17 -12.03 -6.17
N ASP A 66 -26.64 -12.22 -4.93
CA ASP A 66 -26.95 -11.12 -4.03
C ASP A 66 -25.69 -10.31 -3.68
N LYS A 67 -25.85 -9.01 -3.62
CA LYS A 67 -24.83 -8.01 -3.29
C LYS A 67 -25.08 -7.47 -1.90
N VAL A 68 -24.03 -7.24 -1.14
CA VAL A 68 -24.09 -6.63 0.20
C VAL A 68 -23.47 -5.25 0.14
N ASN A 69 -24.25 -4.23 0.53
CA ASN A 69 -23.80 -2.83 0.61
C ASN A 69 -23.89 -2.35 2.05
N LEU A 70 -22.73 -1.97 2.60
CA LEU A 70 -22.59 -1.48 3.97
C LEU A 70 -22.08 -0.04 3.96
N ASN A 71 -22.74 0.83 4.71
CA ASN A 71 -22.32 2.22 4.85
C ASN A 71 -22.40 2.64 6.32
N ASN A 72 -21.26 2.84 6.95
CA ASN A 72 -21.17 3.20 8.37
C ASN A 72 -20.25 4.39 8.62
N GLN A 73 -20.45 5.03 9.77
CA GLN A 73 -19.62 6.11 10.29
C GLN A 73 -19.41 5.90 11.81
N TYR A 74 -18.25 6.38 12.32
CA TYR A 74 -17.93 6.44 13.76
C TYR A 74 -17.91 5.10 14.48
N GLY A 75 -17.08 4.19 14.02
CA GLY A 75 -16.90 2.90 14.67
C GLY A 75 -16.16 1.92 13.79
N THR A 76 -16.46 0.65 13.91
CA THR A 76 -15.77 -0.41 13.18
C THR A 76 -16.72 -1.21 12.32
N ILE A 77 -16.20 -1.79 11.22
CA ILE A 77 -16.89 -2.86 10.50
C ILE A 77 -15.97 -4.08 10.48
N THR A 78 -16.47 -5.20 11.02
CA THR A 78 -15.79 -6.50 10.95
C THR A 78 -16.61 -7.45 10.09
N ILE A 79 -16.04 -7.92 8.97
CA ILE A 79 -16.66 -8.90 8.08
C ILE A 79 -16.14 -10.29 8.41
N LYS A 80 -17.03 -11.18 8.76
CA LYS A 80 -16.77 -12.61 9.00
C LYS A 80 -17.50 -13.46 7.97
N THR A 81 -16.80 -14.39 7.36
CA THR A 81 -17.39 -15.28 6.37
C THR A 81 -17.89 -16.57 7.00
N TRP A 82 -18.99 -17.11 6.47
CA TRP A 82 -19.58 -18.38 6.87
C TRP A 82 -20.21 -19.12 5.67
N ASP A 83 -20.65 -20.36 5.88
CA ASP A 83 -21.21 -21.19 4.80
C ASP A 83 -22.76 -21.12 4.73
N LYS A 84 -23.42 -20.30 5.55
CA LYS A 84 -24.86 -20.13 5.49
C LYS A 84 -25.26 -19.22 4.34
N LYS A 85 -26.35 -19.51 3.65
CA LYS A 85 -26.99 -18.64 2.65
C LYS A 85 -27.74 -17.48 3.32
N GLU A 86 -27.06 -16.73 4.11
CA GLU A 86 -27.62 -15.66 4.95
C GLU A 86 -26.58 -14.57 5.18
N VAL A 87 -27.02 -13.34 5.18
CA VAL A 87 -26.27 -12.19 5.68
C VAL A 87 -26.88 -11.79 7.02
N LYS A 88 -26.09 -11.84 8.09
CA LYS A 88 -26.49 -11.37 9.40
C LYS A 88 -25.67 -10.14 9.79
N VAL A 89 -26.33 -9.10 10.20
CA VAL A 89 -25.72 -7.84 10.64
C VAL A 89 -26.08 -7.59 12.09
N ASP A 90 -25.07 -7.59 12.96
CA ASP A 90 -25.17 -7.20 14.35
C ASP A 90 -24.50 -5.82 14.52
N VAL A 91 -25.19 -4.88 15.13
CA VAL A 91 -24.68 -3.51 15.34
C VAL A 91 -24.78 -3.13 16.81
N ASP A 92 -23.64 -2.75 17.37
CA ASP A 92 -23.53 -2.17 18.70
C ASP A 92 -23.35 -0.66 18.61
N ILE A 93 -24.26 0.10 19.20
CA ILE A 93 -24.25 1.55 19.23
C ILE A 93 -24.00 2.00 20.66
N ARG A 94 -22.96 2.80 20.89
CA ARG A 94 -22.62 3.36 22.19
C ARG A 94 -22.48 4.87 22.09
N ALA A 95 -23.10 5.58 23.00
CA ALA A 95 -22.97 7.02 23.15
C ALA A 95 -22.37 7.36 24.50
N PHE A 96 -21.35 8.23 24.49
CA PHE A 96 -20.65 8.67 25.70
C PHE A 96 -20.79 10.18 25.87
N SER A 97 -21.21 10.62 27.04
CA SER A 97 -21.28 12.05 27.38
C SER A 97 -21.09 12.27 28.90
N ASN A 98 -20.73 13.48 29.28
CA ASN A 98 -20.73 13.89 30.68
C ASN A 98 -22.15 14.09 31.27
N SER A 99 -23.16 14.04 30.42
CA SER A 99 -24.58 14.18 30.78
C SER A 99 -25.40 13.01 30.30
N ASP A 100 -26.23 12.43 31.16
CA ASP A 100 -27.13 11.32 30.84
C ASP A 100 -28.12 11.70 29.74
N GLY A 101 -28.72 12.87 29.82
CA GLY A 101 -29.63 13.37 28.79
C GLY A 101 -28.97 13.60 27.42
N ASP A 102 -27.74 14.03 27.41
CA ASP A 102 -26.96 14.18 26.17
C ASP A 102 -26.60 12.83 25.54
N ALA A 103 -26.12 11.88 26.37
CA ALA A 103 -25.85 10.52 25.89
C ALA A 103 -27.13 9.85 25.33
N GLN A 104 -28.28 10.08 25.96
CA GLN A 104 -29.56 9.59 25.45
C GLN A 104 -29.94 10.21 24.12
N LYS A 105 -29.85 11.53 23.97
CA LYS A 105 -30.11 12.21 22.68
C LYS A 105 -29.18 11.71 21.58
N MET A 106 -27.89 11.48 21.89
CA MET A 106 -26.92 11.02 20.91
C MET A 106 -27.22 9.60 20.43
N ILE A 107 -27.67 8.70 21.29
CA ILE A 107 -27.99 7.32 20.89
C ILE A 107 -29.32 7.25 20.14
N ASP A 108 -30.31 8.10 20.49
CA ASP A 108 -31.59 8.20 19.80
C ASP A 108 -31.46 8.78 18.40
N ALA A 109 -30.44 9.65 18.18
CA ALA A 109 -30.13 10.22 16.88
C ALA A 109 -29.57 9.20 15.88
N VAL A 110 -29.15 8.00 16.32
CA VAL A 110 -28.63 6.96 15.44
C VAL A 110 -29.72 5.97 15.05
N THR A 111 -29.91 5.79 13.76
CA THR A 111 -30.82 4.76 13.21
C THR A 111 -30.06 3.89 12.21
N ILE A 112 -30.42 2.61 12.16
CA ILE A 112 -29.88 1.63 11.22
C ILE A 112 -30.97 1.26 10.22
N ASP A 113 -30.78 1.68 8.95
CA ASP A 113 -31.63 1.22 7.87
C ASP A 113 -31.06 -0.06 7.29
N ALA A 114 -31.83 -1.13 7.33
CA ALA A 114 -31.42 -2.42 6.83
C ALA A 114 -32.57 -3.06 6.01
N SER A 115 -32.32 -3.27 4.73
CA SER A 115 -33.32 -3.81 3.80
C SER A 115 -32.69 -4.74 2.77
N LYS A 116 -33.50 -5.62 2.20
CA LYS A 116 -33.20 -6.37 0.99
C LYS A 116 -34.19 -5.98 -0.10
N ASN A 117 -33.70 -5.42 -1.21
CA ASN A 117 -34.50 -5.05 -2.38
C ASN A 117 -33.93 -5.76 -3.61
N GLY A 118 -34.67 -6.71 -4.17
CA GLY A 118 -34.14 -7.59 -5.22
C GLY A 118 -32.88 -8.30 -4.75
N ASP A 119 -31.80 -8.19 -5.50
CA ASP A 119 -30.51 -8.82 -5.25
C ASP A 119 -29.58 -7.96 -4.36
N MET A 120 -30.10 -6.91 -3.70
CA MET A 120 -29.29 -5.99 -2.90
C MET A 120 -29.71 -6.02 -1.43
N VAL A 121 -28.80 -6.46 -0.56
CA VAL A 121 -28.87 -6.24 0.89
C VAL A 121 -28.15 -4.93 1.19
N ALA A 122 -28.85 -3.94 1.69
CA ALA A 122 -28.30 -2.64 2.05
C ALA A 122 -28.45 -2.40 3.54
N VAL A 123 -27.36 -2.01 4.19
CA VAL A 123 -27.34 -1.61 5.60
C VAL A 123 -26.59 -0.29 5.74
N LYS A 124 -27.28 0.71 6.29
CA LYS A 124 -26.75 2.07 6.39
C LYS A 124 -27.00 2.64 7.77
N THR A 125 -25.97 3.24 8.35
CA THR A 125 -26.11 4.13 9.51
C THR A 125 -26.60 5.49 9.06
N ASN A 126 -27.71 5.97 9.65
CA ASN A 126 -28.15 7.35 9.55
C ASN A 126 -27.98 8.01 10.92
N MET A 127 -27.49 9.23 10.89
CA MET A 127 -27.43 10.11 12.06
C MET A 127 -28.23 11.36 11.74
N SER A 128 -29.24 11.67 12.55
CA SER A 128 -29.90 12.98 12.47
C SER A 128 -28.90 14.10 12.79
N GLU A 129 -29.26 15.33 12.47
CA GLU A 129 -28.37 16.49 12.62
C GLU A 129 -27.65 16.51 13.97
N ARG A 130 -26.36 16.82 13.90
CA ARG A 130 -25.49 16.90 15.07
C ARG A 130 -25.63 18.26 15.69
N ASP A 131 -26.21 18.30 16.85
CA ASP A 131 -26.16 19.49 17.71
C ASP A 131 -24.91 19.45 18.57
N GLY A 132 -24.05 20.48 18.45
CA GLY A 132 -22.89 20.70 19.27
C GLY A 132 -21.58 20.01 18.83
N ARG A 133 -20.53 20.17 19.64
CA ARG A 133 -19.17 19.68 19.39
C ARG A 133 -19.02 18.21 19.79
N TYR A 134 -18.55 17.38 18.84
CA TYR A 134 -18.20 15.98 19.08
C TYR A 134 -16.70 15.85 19.34
N GLY A 135 -16.32 14.93 20.22
CA GLY A 135 -14.94 14.63 20.52
C GLY A 135 -14.70 14.28 21.98
N ARG A 136 -13.42 14.35 22.34
CA ARG A 136 -12.95 14.08 23.71
C ARG A 136 -11.88 15.12 24.05
N GLY A 137 -11.94 15.70 25.24
CA GLY A 137 -10.92 16.56 25.78
C GLY A 137 -10.31 15.96 27.05
N THR A 138 -8.98 16.05 27.19
CA THR A 138 -8.27 15.61 28.39
C THR A 138 -7.57 16.80 29.03
N ARG A 139 -7.55 16.87 30.37
CA ARG A 139 -6.79 17.83 31.18
C ARG A 139 -6.04 17.06 32.25
N ASN A 140 -4.72 17.22 32.30
CA ASN A 140 -3.84 16.51 33.24
C ASN A 140 -4.01 14.96 33.19
N GLY A 141 -4.18 14.39 31.97
CA GLY A 141 -4.37 12.95 31.77
C GLY A 141 -5.78 12.44 32.10
N VAL A 142 -6.68 13.26 32.64
CA VAL A 142 -8.08 12.90 32.96
C VAL A 142 -8.99 13.44 31.86
N THR A 143 -9.97 12.62 31.42
CA THR A 143 -11.00 13.07 30.49
C THR A 143 -11.83 14.17 31.11
N SER A 144 -11.72 15.40 30.59
CA SER A 144 -12.43 16.58 31.10
C SER A 144 -13.82 16.73 30.48
N TRP A 145 -13.98 16.26 29.25
CA TRP A 145 -15.26 16.17 28.55
C TRP A 145 -15.21 15.10 27.48
N ARG A 146 -16.34 14.46 27.22
CA ARG A 146 -16.50 13.47 26.16
C ARG A 146 -17.88 13.61 25.56
N ARG A 147 -17.95 13.62 24.24
CA ARG A 147 -19.18 13.56 23.44
C ARG A 147 -18.90 12.73 22.20
N GLU A 148 -19.12 11.43 22.29
CA GLU A 148 -18.65 10.45 21.30
C GLU A 148 -19.73 9.40 21.03
N VAL A 149 -19.90 9.03 19.77
CA VAL A 149 -20.73 7.88 19.38
C VAL A 149 -19.82 6.86 18.71
N LYS A 150 -19.99 5.58 19.07
CA LYS A 150 -19.36 4.44 18.41
C LYS A 150 -20.42 3.49 17.88
N ILE A 151 -20.31 3.14 16.60
CA ILE A 151 -21.25 2.30 15.88
C ILE A 151 -20.49 1.16 15.25
N ASN A 152 -20.49 -0.01 15.89
CA ASN A 152 -19.67 -1.14 15.49
C ASN A 152 -20.55 -2.21 14.84
N TYR A 153 -20.20 -2.56 13.59
CA TYR A 153 -20.82 -3.63 12.83
C TYR A 153 -20.02 -4.91 12.94
N VAL A 154 -20.70 -6.01 13.18
CA VAL A 154 -20.21 -7.37 12.92
C VAL A 154 -21.14 -7.99 11.88
N VAL A 155 -20.60 -8.26 10.70
CA VAL A 155 -21.37 -8.79 9.58
C VAL A 155 -20.90 -10.18 9.24
N TYR A 156 -21.81 -11.15 9.30
CA TYR A 156 -21.58 -12.50 8.84
C TYR A 156 -22.21 -12.67 7.46
N MET A 157 -21.45 -13.15 6.48
CA MET A 157 -21.94 -13.33 5.12
C MET A 157 -21.20 -14.44 4.38
N PRO A 158 -21.77 -15.03 3.30
CA PRO A 158 -21.02 -15.97 2.46
C PRO A 158 -19.82 -15.28 1.80
N ALA A 159 -18.69 -15.97 1.73
CA ALA A 159 -17.45 -15.45 1.16
C ALA A 159 -17.53 -15.11 -0.33
N ALA A 160 -18.49 -15.69 -1.05
CA ALA A 160 -18.62 -15.57 -2.51
C ALA A 160 -19.52 -14.41 -2.98
N ASN A 161 -20.36 -13.86 -2.10
CA ASN A 161 -21.22 -12.74 -2.46
C ASN A 161 -20.40 -11.45 -2.70
N SER A 162 -20.91 -10.56 -3.53
CA SER A 162 -20.27 -9.26 -3.76
C SER A 162 -20.41 -8.37 -2.51
N LEU A 163 -19.30 -7.73 -2.10
CA LEU A 163 -19.27 -6.81 -0.96
C LEU A 163 -18.89 -5.39 -1.42
N GLN A 164 -19.76 -4.45 -1.16
CA GLN A 164 -19.47 -3.02 -1.22
C GLN A 164 -19.52 -2.44 0.19
N LEU A 165 -18.45 -1.76 0.61
CA LEU A 165 -18.31 -1.24 1.96
C LEU A 165 -17.77 0.18 1.93
N ILE A 166 -18.42 1.07 2.66
CA ILE A 166 -17.99 2.45 2.91
C ILE A 166 -17.93 2.67 4.42
N GLN A 167 -16.77 3.03 4.92
CA GLN A 167 -16.55 3.35 6.33
C GLN A 167 -15.91 4.73 6.46
N GLN A 168 -16.45 5.56 7.33
CA GLN A 168 -15.85 6.84 7.71
C GLN A 168 -15.59 6.88 9.22
N TYR A 169 -14.45 7.42 9.62
CA TYR A 169 -14.05 7.59 11.03
C TYR A 169 -14.04 6.29 11.82
N GLY A 170 -13.33 5.29 11.29
CA GLY A 170 -13.15 4.02 11.97
C GLY A 170 -12.58 2.92 11.11
N ASN A 171 -12.22 1.81 11.76
CA ASN A 171 -11.47 0.74 11.14
C ASN A 171 -12.37 -0.29 10.46
N VAL A 172 -11.81 -0.96 9.48
CA VAL A 172 -12.44 -2.07 8.76
C VAL A 172 -11.55 -3.29 8.82
N GLU A 173 -12.13 -4.42 9.15
CA GLU A 173 -11.49 -5.73 9.07
C GLU A 173 -12.31 -6.66 8.16
N VAL A 174 -11.66 -7.20 7.13
CA VAL A 174 -12.25 -8.15 6.20
C VAL A 174 -11.42 -9.42 6.22
N GLY A 175 -12.03 -10.55 6.52
CA GLY A 175 -11.39 -11.86 6.51
C GLY A 175 -11.01 -12.33 5.09
N ASN A 176 -11.11 -13.66 4.87
CA ASN A 176 -10.85 -14.23 3.55
C ASN A 176 -12.12 -14.15 2.70
N PHE A 177 -11.98 -13.68 1.45
CA PHE A 177 -13.10 -13.40 0.58
C PHE A 177 -12.87 -13.94 -0.85
N THR A 178 -13.89 -14.46 -1.48
CA THR A 178 -13.82 -15.01 -2.86
C THR A 178 -14.70 -14.24 -3.85
N GLY A 179 -15.68 -13.50 -3.37
CA GLY A 179 -16.51 -12.61 -4.17
C GLY A 179 -15.80 -11.30 -4.54
N PRO A 180 -16.37 -10.52 -5.48
CA PRO A 180 -15.87 -9.18 -5.80
C PRO A 180 -16.00 -8.24 -4.60
N THR A 181 -15.00 -7.36 -4.40
CA THR A 181 -15.02 -6.39 -3.30
C THR A 181 -14.80 -4.95 -3.74
N SER A 182 -15.52 -4.03 -3.10
CA SER A 182 -15.26 -2.59 -3.19
C SER A 182 -15.21 -2.01 -1.78
N LEU A 183 -14.01 -1.74 -1.28
CA LEU A 183 -13.76 -1.31 0.09
C LEU A 183 -13.29 0.15 0.09
N LYS A 184 -14.06 1.05 0.69
CA LYS A 184 -13.71 2.47 0.84
C LYS A 184 -13.64 2.82 2.32
N VAL A 185 -12.47 3.25 2.78
CA VAL A 185 -12.22 3.62 4.19
C VAL A 185 -11.63 5.02 4.24
N GLN A 186 -12.24 5.88 5.03
CA GLN A 186 -11.76 7.24 5.24
C GLN A 186 -11.61 7.53 6.74
N TYR A 187 -10.47 8.07 7.13
CA TYR A 187 -10.11 8.31 8.54
C TYR A 187 -10.16 7.05 9.41
N GLY A 188 -9.57 5.97 8.89
CA GLY A 188 -9.51 4.68 9.57
C GLY A 188 -8.58 3.70 8.86
N ASN A 189 -8.26 2.62 9.54
CA ASN A 189 -7.39 1.58 9.03
C ASN A 189 -8.20 0.47 8.35
N LEU A 190 -7.64 -0.10 7.31
CA LEU A 190 -8.16 -1.28 6.63
C LEU A 190 -7.21 -2.46 6.84
N LEU A 191 -7.74 -3.55 7.38
CA LEU A 191 -7.06 -4.84 7.48
C LEU A 191 -7.80 -5.88 6.64
N VAL A 192 -7.10 -6.51 5.72
CA VAL A 192 -7.67 -7.50 4.80
C VAL A 192 -6.88 -8.80 4.87
N GLY A 193 -7.58 -9.93 4.98
CA GLY A 193 -7.01 -11.27 4.83
C GLY A 193 -6.67 -11.58 3.38
N SER A 194 -7.40 -12.49 2.74
CA SER A 194 -7.20 -12.86 1.33
C SER A 194 -8.40 -12.47 0.48
N LEU A 195 -8.17 -11.71 -0.59
CA LEU A 195 -9.16 -11.39 -1.62
C LEU A 195 -8.86 -12.20 -2.89
N ASN A 196 -9.54 -13.33 -3.05
CA ASN A 196 -9.23 -14.29 -4.11
C ASN A 196 -9.94 -13.98 -5.44
N ASN A 197 -10.85 -13.03 -5.48
CA ASN A 197 -11.50 -12.58 -6.72
C ASN A 197 -10.51 -11.79 -7.60
N SER A 198 -10.80 -11.74 -8.89
CA SER A 198 -10.04 -10.91 -9.83
C SER A 198 -10.53 -9.45 -9.90
N ASN A 199 -11.68 -9.15 -9.31
CA ASN A 199 -12.30 -7.83 -9.32
C ASN A 199 -12.39 -7.29 -7.89
N ASN A 200 -11.32 -6.61 -7.45
CA ASN A 200 -11.26 -5.98 -6.14
C ASN A 200 -10.86 -4.52 -6.30
N TYR A 201 -11.57 -3.65 -5.63
CA TYR A 201 -11.28 -2.23 -5.54
C TYR A 201 -11.11 -1.82 -4.09
N ILE A 202 -10.00 -1.20 -3.75
CA ILE A 202 -9.67 -0.73 -2.41
C ILE A 202 -9.29 0.75 -2.49
N ASN A 203 -9.89 1.57 -1.64
CA ASN A 203 -9.55 2.98 -1.52
C ASN A 203 -9.49 3.35 -0.03
N VAL A 204 -8.31 3.71 0.45
CA VAL A 204 -8.08 4.14 1.84
C VAL A 204 -7.53 5.55 1.85
N GLN A 205 -8.12 6.40 2.68
CA GLN A 205 -7.66 7.76 2.89
C GLN A 205 -7.47 8.03 4.39
N TYR A 206 -6.38 8.65 4.77
CA TYR A 206 -6.05 9.00 6.16
C TYR A 206 -6.07 7.80 7.12
N GLY A 207 -5.38 6.73 6.74
CA GLY A 207 -5.26 5.53 7.56
C GLY A 207 -4.24 4.54 7.00
N LYS A 208 -4.11 3.40 7.63
CA LYS A 208 -3.22 2.32 7.21
C LYS A 208 -3.99 1.32 6.34
N CYS A 209 -3.34 0.77 5.31
CA CYS A 209 -3.89 -0.26 4.45
C CYS A 209 -3.02 -1.51 4.51
N ASP A 210 -3.48 -2.55 5.20
CA ASP A 210 -2.80 -3.84 5.31
C ASP A 210 -3.58 -4.91 4.56
N ILE A 211 -2.96 -5.52 3.55
CA ILE A 211 -3.53 -6.59 2.73
C ILE A 211 -2.59 -7.79 2.79
N ARG A 212 -3.05 -8.91 3.32
CA ARG A 212 -2.24 -10.14 3.34
C ARG A 212 -2.09 -10.71 1.93
N GLU A 213 -3.19 -10.88 1.20
CA GLU A 213 -3.19 -11.44 -0.15
C GLU A 213 -4.28 -10.83 -1.03
N LEU A 214 -3.90 -10.47 -2.26
CA LEU A 214 -4.78 -9.93 -3.30
C LEU A 214 -4.57 -10.74 -4.59
N ASN A 215 -5.60 -11.39 -5.12
CA ASN A 215 -5.45 -12.07 -6.40
C ASN A 215 -5.26 -11.08 -7.55
N ALA A 216 -6.19 -10.13 -7.73
CA ALA A 216 -6.03 -8.99 -8.61
C ALA A 216 -6.89 -7.84 -8.12
N GLY A 217 -6.48 -6.60 -8.40
CA GLY A 217 -7.29 -5.44 -8.05
C GLY A 217 -6.57 -4.11 -8.20
N VAL A 218 -7.37 -3.07 -7.95
CA VAL A 218 -6.94 -1.68 -7.90
C VAL A 218 -6.89 -1.25 -6.43
N VAL A 219 -5.75 -0.72 -6.01
CA VAL A 219 -5.54 -0.16 -4.67
C VAL A 219 -5.22 1.32 -4.80
N LYS A 220 -6.02 2.18 -4.19
CA LYS A 220 -5.77 3.61 -4.07
C LYS A 220 -5.56 3.98 -2.62
N HIS A 221 -4.51 4.75 -2.35
CA HIS A 221 -4.21 5.16 -0.97
C HIS A 221 -3.59 6.54 -0.88
N SER A 222 -4.09 7.37 0.04
CA SER A 222 -3.58 8.73 0.16
C SER A 222 -3.56 9.27 1.59
N TYR A 223 -2.62 10.19 1.83
CA TYR A 223 -2.45 11.16 2.93
C TYR A 223 -1.87 10.63 4.24
N ASN A 224 -2.03 9.41 4.66
CA ASN A 224 -1.43 8.97 5.92
C ASN A 224 -1.43 7.45 6.05
N GLY A 225 -0.47 6.94 6.81
CA GLY A 225 -0.28 5.50 7.00
C GLY A 225 0.40 4.83 5.79
N PRO A 226 0.98 3.66 5.96
CA PRO A 226 1.55 2.88 4.87
C PRO A 226 0.51 2.00 4.17
N VAL A 227 0.83 1.62 2.93
CA VAL A 227 0.27 0.45 2.26
C VAL A 227 1.23 -0.72 2.47
N ASN A 228 0.74 -1.82 3.03
CA ASN A 228 1.50 -3.05 3.14
C ASN A 228 0.73 -4.18 2.44
N ILE A 229 1.37 -4.81 1.46
CA ILE A 229 0.79 -5.93 0.72
C ILE A 229 1.74 -7.13 0.83
N GLY A 230 1.27 -8.22 1.44
CA GLY A 230 2.05 -9.45 1.55
C GLY A 230 2.27 -10.08 0.18
N SER A 231 1.18 -10.35 -0.55
CA SER A 231 1.25 -10.90 -1.91
C SER A 231 0.12 -10.36 -2.78
N ALA A 232 0.45 -9.99 -4.01
CA ALA A 232 -0.55 -9.69 -5.03
C ALA A 232 -0.34 -10.58 -6.27
N GLY A 233 -1.41 -10.91 -6.98
CA GLY A 233 -1.32 -11.52 -8.30
C GLY A 233 -1.05 -10.44 -9.34
N THR A 234 -2.08 -9.70 -9.76
CA THR A 234 -1.97 -8.49 -10.59
C THR A 234 -2.36 -7.29 -9.76
N LEU A 235 -1.57 -6.23 -9.81
CA LEU A 235 -1.78 -5.04 -9.00
C LEU A 235 -1.72 -3.77 -9.83
N GLU A 236 -2.77 -2.96 -9.74
CA GLU A 236 -2.73 -1.54 -10.06
C GLU A 236 -2.73 -0.77 -8.73
N LEU A 237 -1.72 0.06 -8.49
CA LEU A 237 -1.57 0.83 -7.27
C LEU A 237 -1.37 2.30 -7.58
N ASP A 238 -2.19 3.14 -6.98
CA ASP A 238 -2.08 4.59 -7.00
C ASP A 238 -1.93 5.09 -5.56
N ALA A 239 -0.75 5.62 -5.22
CA ALA A 239 -0.40 6.00 -3.85
C ALA A 239 0.19 7.41 -3.79
N GLU A 240 -0.35 8.24 -2.88
CA GLU A 240 0.02 9.64 -2.75
C GLU A 240 0.30 10.02 -1.28
N TYR A 241 1.42 10.65 -1.00
CA TYR A 241 1.90 11.05 0.35
C TYR A 241 2.11 9.90 1.34
N VAL A 242 2.27 8.68 0.89
CA VAL A 242 2.38 7.48 1.74
C VAL A 242 3.59 6.63 1.40
N GLY A 243 3.96 5.73 2.30
CA GLY A 243 4.94 4.67 2.04
C GLY A 243 4.26 3.40 1.55
N VAL A 244 4.93 2.67 0.65
CA VAL A 244 4.41 1.43 0.07
C VAL A 244 5.42 0.30 0.26
N ASN A 245 4.96 -0.82 0.82
CA ASN A 245 5.74 -2.03 1.01
C ASN A 245 4.98 -3.23 0.43
N ILE A 246 5.60 -3.93 -0.52
CA ILE A 246 5.01 -5.09 -1.19
C ILE A 246 6.05 -6.21 -1.17
N ASN A 247 5.72 -7.37 -0.59
CA ASN A 247 6.68 -8.46 -0.59
C ASN A 247 6.76 -9.14 -1.95
N THR A 248 5.61 -9.48 -2.57
CA THR A 248 5.60 -10.20 -3.85
C THR A 248 4.43 -9.77 -4.73
N ILE A 249 4.72 -9.56 -6.01
CA ILE A 249 3.71 -9.46 -7.07
C ILE A 249 3.96 -10.63 -8.03
N ARG A 250 3.03 -11.57 -8.08
CA ARG A 250 3.20 -12.83 -8.82
C ARG A 250 3.11 -12.66 -10.34
N ARG A 251 2.32 -11.72 -10.81
CA ARG A 251 2.12 -11.38 -12.23
C ARG A 251 2.58 -9.95 -12.50
N SER A 252 1.80 -9.18 -13.19
CA SER A 252 2.14 -7.81 -13.61
C SER A 252 1.71 -6.76 -12.59
N ALA A 253 2.41 -5.64 -12.60
CA ALA A 253 2.09 -4.47 -11.80
C ALA A 253 2.09 -3.18 -12.64
N ASP A 254 1.17 -2.27 -12.28
CA ASP A 254 1.15 -0.86 -12.65
C ASP A 254 1.18 -0.05 -11.35
N LEU A 255 2.28 0.63 -11.09
CA LEU A 255 2.54 1.31 -9.82
C LEU A 255 2.77 2.81 -10.07
N SER A 256 1.90 3.63 -9.53
CA SER A 256 1.99 5.10 -9.55
C SER A 256 2.17 5.62 -8.12
N ILE A 257 3.30 6.28 -7.83
CA ILE A 257 3.62 6.78 -6.50
C ILE A 257 4.03 8.25 -6.58
N GLN A 258 3.30 9.12 -5.92
CA GLN A 258 3.58 10.54 -5.91
C GLN A 258 3.79 11.06 -4.48
N TYR A 259 4.82 11.90 -4.29
CA TYR A 259 5.16 12.50 -3.00
C TYR A 259 5.27 11.48 -1.87
N GLY A 260 5.71 10.25 -2.20
CA GLY A 260 5.71 9.11 -1.31
C GLY A 260 6.90 9.08 -0.36
N LYS A 261 6.73 8.41 0.79
CA LYS A 261 7.83 8.12 1.74
C LYS A 261 8.76 7.01 1.22
N GLY A 262 8.44 6.40 0.08
CA GLY A 262 9.21 5.38 -0.62
C GLY A 262 8.35 4.19 -1.03
N LEU A 263 8.84 3.49 -2.06
CA LEU A 263 8.30 2.22 -2.57
C LEU A 263 9.34 1.12 -2.36
N ASN A 264 8.98 0.08 -1.63
CA ASN A 264 9.82 -1.11 -1.45
C ASN A 264 9.07 -2.33 -2.00
N VAL A 265 9.67 -3.04 -2.95
CA VAL A 265 9.11 -4.26 -3.54
C VAL A 265 10.14 -5.38 -3.50
N GLY A 266 9.75 -6.55 -3.00
CA GLY A 266 10.59 -7.72 -3.00
C GLY A 266 10.73 -8.30 -4.42
N THR A 267 9.70 -8.95 -4.93
CA THR A 267 9.76 -9.62 -6.25
C THR A 267 8.54 -9.28 -7.10
N ILE A 268 8.78 -9.04 -8.39
CA ILE A 268 7.76 -8.92 -9.43
C ILE A 268 7.99 -10.03 -10.45
N GLY A 269 7.03 -10.96 -10.56
CA GLY A 269 7.13 -12.14 -11.42
C GLY A 269 6.88 -11.86 -12.89
N GLY A 270 6.11 -10.81 -13.21
CA GLY A 270 5.78 -10.40 -14.59
C GLY A 270 6.27 -9.00 -14.92
N ASN A 271 5.53 -8.30 -15.77
CA ASN A 271 5.88 -6.97 -16.22
C ASN A 271 5.56 -5.89 -15.18
N LEU A 272 6.38 -4.84 -15.18
CA LEU A 272 6.20 -3.66 -14.35
C LEU A 272 6.07 -2.40 -15.22
N LEU A 273 4.98 -1.66 -15.04
CA LEU A 273 4.89 -0.26 -15.37
C LEU A 273 5.04 0.54 -14.07
N LEU A 274 6.00 1.47 -14.03
CA LEU A 274 6.32 2.27 -12.85
C LEU A 274 6.32 3.75 -13.22
N ASN A 275 5.57 4.54 -12.48
CA ASN A 275 5.58 5.99 -12.58
C ASN A 275 5.75 6.58 -11.18
N THR A 276 6.88 7.23 -10.92
CA THR A 276 7.17 7.75 -9.58
C THR A 276 7.74 9.16 -9.63
N GLU A 277 7.24 9.99 -8.73
CA GLU A 277 7.68 11.36 -8.56
C GLU A 277 7.84 11.67 -7.07
N TYR A 278 8.97 12.25 -6.67
CA TYR A 278 9.34 12.54 -5.27
C TYR A 278 9.23 11.32 -4.34
N ALA A 279 9.48 10.11 -4.87
CA ALA A 279 9.43 8.89 -4.09
C ALA A 279 10.63 7.98 -4.40
N LYS A 280 11.41 7.64 -3.37
CA LYS A 280 12.52 6.70 -3.51
C LYS A 280 12.00 5.30 -3.79
N VAL A 281 12.58 4.61 -4.75
CA VAL A 281 12.18 3.27 -5.17
C VAL A 281 13.29 2.26 -4.91
N ASN A 282 12.92 1.15 -4.26
CA ASN A 282 13.79 -0.01 -4.07
C ASN A 282 13.05 -1.29 -4.50
N ILE A 283 13.56 -1.98 -5.51
CA ILE A 283 13.00 -3.24 -6.00
C ILE A 283 14.11 -4.30 -6.03
N ASN A 284 13.87 -5.46 -5.40
CA ASN A 284 14.88 -6.50 -5.40
C ASN A 284 14.93 -7.23 -6.75
N THR A 285 13.81 -7.74 -7.28
CA THR A 285 13.82 -8.55 -8.49
C THR A 285 12.63 -8.26 -9.38
N ILE A 286 12.90 -8.07 -10.68
CA ILE A 286 11.88 -7.99 -11.74
C ILE A 286 12.22 -9.07 -12.77
N ARG A 287 11.34 -10.06 -12.93
CA ARG A 287 11.55 -11.17 -13.86
C ARG A 287 11.06 -10.88 -15.28
N GLY A 288 10.03 -10.05 -15.41
CA GLY A 288 9.49 -9.61 -16.70
C GLY A 288 10.15 -8.35 -17.21
N ASN A 289 9.48 -7.67 -18.14
CA ASN A 289 9.91 -6.40 -18.68
C ASN A 289 9.50 -5.25 -17.75
N MET A 290 10.34 -4.23 -17.68
CA MET A 290 10.07 -3.01 -16.93
C MET A 290 10.06 -1.80 -17.84
N VAL A 291 9.08 -0.93 -17.63
CA VAL A 291 9.07 0.44 -18.13
C VAL A 291 8.92 1.36 -16.92
N ALA A 292 9.85 2.27 -16.71
CA ALA A 292 9.83 3.19 -15.59
C ALA A 292 9.99 4.63 -16.01
N LYS A 293 9.21 5.49 -15.37
CA LYS A 293 9.44 6.93 -15.28
C LYS A 293 9.74 7.28 -13.83
N GLN A 294 10.85 7.98 -13.59
CA GLN A 294 11.30 8.34 -12.26
C GLN A 294 11.73 9.81 -12.23
N ALA A 295 11.22 10.59 -11.29
CA ALA A 295 11.64 11.98 -11.13
C ALA A 295 11.90 12.35 -9.66
N TYR A 296 12.93 13.15 -9.44
CA TYR A 296 13.28 13.81 -8.17
C TYR A 296 13.55 12.89 -6.99
N ALA A 297 13.87 11.63 -7.24
CA ALA A 297 14.28 10.69 -6.18
C ALA A 297 15.00 9.48 -6.77
N ASP A 298 15.70 8.71 -5.91
CA ASP A 298 16.53 7.59 -6.33
C ASP A 298 15.71 6.36 -6.74
N LEU A 299 16.16 5.68 -7.82
CA LEU A 299 15.66 4.37 -8.25
C LEU A 299 16.77 3.32 -8.06
N THR A 300 16.50 2.30 -7.26
CA THR A 300 17.40 1.18 -7.04
C THR A 300 16.72 -0.14 -7.38
N ILE A 301 17.34 -0.93 -8.26
CA ILE A 301 16.85 -2.25 -8.65
C ILE A 301 18.02 -3.24 -8.55
N ALA A 302 17.87 -4.29 -7.72
CA ALA A 302 18.95 -5.24 -7.54
C ALA A 302 19.12 -6.21 -8.72
N SER A 303 18.02 -6.63 -9.36
CA SER A 303 18.07 -7.50 -10.55
C SER A 303 16.87 -7.26 -11.45
N ALA A 304 17.10 -7.09 -12.73
CA ALA A 304 16.05 -6.90 -13.73
C ALA A 304 16.34 -7.67 -15.02
N GLY A 305 15.25 -8.08 -15.70
CA GLY A 305 15.27 -8.55 -17.08
C GLY A 305 15.43 -7.40 -18.06
N LYS A 306 14.54 -7.31 -19.06
CA LYS A 306 14.53 -6.20 -20.01
C LYS A 306 13.97 -4.92 -19.36
N ILE A 307 14.68 -3.81 -19.53
CA ILE A 307 14.31 -2.53 -18.91
C ILE A 307 14.29 -1.37 -19.91
N ALA A 308 13.33 -0.47 -19.71
CA ALA A 308 13.31 0.88 -20.25
C ALA A 308 13.13 1.86 -19.10
N VAL A 309 14.03 2.80 -18.93
CA VAL A 309 14.02 3.81 -17.86
C VAL A 309 14.10 5.20 -18.47
N ASP A 310 13.23 6.08 -18.04
CA ASP A 310 13.25 7.51 -18.29
C ASP A 310 13.31 8.21 -16.94
N ALA A 311 14.43 8.88 -16.62
CA ALA A 311 14.67 9.41 -15.31
C ALA A 311 15.24 10.84 -15.33
N GLU A 312 14.65 11.71 -14.50
CA GLU A 312 15.09 13.09 -14.36
C GLU A 312 15.46 13.39 -12.90
N TYR A 313 16.54 14.14 -12.68
CA TYR A 313 17.01 14.54 -11.35
C TYR A 313 17.11 13.38 -10.35
N SER A 314 17.48 12.19 -10.84
CA SER A 314 17.43 10.94 -10.07
C SER A 314 18.73 10.17 -10.19
N ASN A 315 19.21 9.57 -9.10
CA ASN A 315 20.24 8.53 -9.22
C ASN A 315 19.57 7.20 -9.55
N VAL A 316 20.05 6.55 -10.59
CA VAL A 316 19.60 5.21 -10.97
C VAL A 316 20.71 4.21 -10.69
N THR A 317 20.41 3.22 -9.83
CA THR A 317 21.33 2.13 -9.51
C THR A 317 20.71 0.81 -9.91
N LEU A 318 21.38 0.08 -10.80
CA LEU A 318 21.02 -1.25 -11.26
C LEU A 318 22.08 -2.24 -10.77
N GLY A 319 21.68 -3.29 -10.06
CA GLY A 319 22.55 -4.39 -9.66
C GLY A 319 22.92 -5.23 -10.90
N SER A 320 22.11 -6.21 -11.26
CA SER A 320 22.31 -7.05 -12.45
C SER A 320 21.27 -6.77 -13.53
N VAL A 321 21.73 -6.49 -14.75
CA VAL A 321 20.91 -6.31 -15.95
C VAL A 321 20.96 -7.59 -16.77
N ASN A 322 19.86 -8.34 -16.79
CA ASN A 322 19.75 -9.68 -17.39
C ASN A 322 18.95 -9.70 -18.70
N GLY A 323 18.77 -8.57 -19.33
CA GLY A 323 18.08 -8.40 -20.62
C GLY A 323 18.46 -7.06 -21.23
N ASP A 324 17.88 -6.75 -22.37
CA ASP A 324 18.16 -5.50 -23.06
C ASP A 324 17.75 -4.28 -22.21
N ALA A 325 18.57 -3.24 -22.28
CA ALA A 325 18.36 -2.00 -21.53
C ALA A 325 18.33 -0.78 -22.46
N ASN A 326 17.32 0.07 -22.25
CA ASN A 326 17.23 1.38 -22.88
C ASN A 326 17.00 2.44 -21.79
N ILE A 327 17.98 3.29 -21.55
CA ILE A 327 17.96 4.23 -20.44
C ILE A 327 18.14 5.65 -21.00
N LYS A 328 17.21 6.53 -20.60
CA LYS A 328 17.31 7.97 -20.83
C LYS A 328 17.37 8.65 -19.48
N MET A 329 18.29 9.57 -19.28
CA MET A 329 18.42 10.30 -18.02
C MET A 329 18.92 11.70 -18.26
N ASP A 330 18.38 12.62 -17.47
CA ASP A 330 18.91 13.96 -17.33
C ASP A 330 19.22 14.25 -15.86
N TYR A 331 20.44 14.74 -15.64
CA TYR A 331 21.06 15.01 -14.35
C TYR A 331 21.34 13.79 -13.48
N ASN A 332 22.35 13.92 -12.61
CA ASN A 332 22.79 12.96 -11.60
C ASN A 332 23.61 11.76 -12.12
N ARG A 333 23.28 10.53 -11.74
CA ARG A 333 24.15 9.38 -11.98
C ARG A 333 23.39 8.13 -12.37
N LEU A 334 23.92 7.42 -13.37
CA LEU A 334 23.61 6.01 -13.64
C LEU A 334 24.76 5.14 -13.15
N ASN A 335 24.47 4.15 -12.29
CA ASN A 335 25.41 3.12 -11.93
C ASN A 335 24.81 1.74 -12.20
N VAL A 336 25.45 0.96 -13.06
CA VAL A 336 25.11 -0.45 -13.32
C VAL A 336 26.26 -1.29 -12.79
N ASN A 337 25.97 -2.15 -11.78
CA ASN A 337 27.01 -2.96 -11.19
C ASN A 337 27.43 -4.08 -12.13
N GLU A 338 26.47 -4.71 -12.84
CA GLU A 338 26.77 -5.82 -13.72
C GLU A 338 25.81 -5.89 -14.92
N ILE A 339 26.36 -5.81 -16.12
CA ILE A 339 25.67 -6.15 -17.38
C ILE A 339 26.02 -7.60 -17.69
N THR A 340 25.02 -8.48 -17.70
CA THR A 340 25.24 -9.92 -17.91
C THR A 340 25.28 -10.27 -19.40
N PRO A 341 25.79 -11.45 -19.80
CA PRO A 341 25.80 -11.91 -21.21
C PRO A 341 24.40 -12.06 -21.82
N ALA A 342 23.34 -12.05 -21.02
CA ALA A 342 21.95 -12.05 -21.48
C ALA A 342 21.51 -10.71 -22.07
N CYS A 343 22.14 -9.60 -21.66
CA CYS A 343 21.93 -8.27 -22.25
C CYS A 343 22.62 -8.17 -23.62
N LYS A 344 21.85 -8.21 -24.69
CA LYS A 344 22.36 -8.10 -26.04
C LYS A 344 22.43 -6.66 -26.55
N SER A 345 21.63 -5.78 -25.98
CA SER A 345 21.60 -4.35 -26.33
C SER A 345 21.50 -3.49 -25.10
N PHE A 346 22.48 -2.66 -24.85
CA PHE A 346 22.45 -1.64 -23.79
C PHE A 346 22.56 -0.27 -24.44
N THR A 347 21.56 0.56 -24.30
CA THR A 347 21.52 1.91 -24.85
C THR A 347 21.32 2.93 -23.75
N PHE A 348 22.14 3.95 -23.74
CA PHE A 348 22.01 5.11 -22.85
C PHE A 348 22.07 6.42 -23.65
N ALA A 349 21.20 7.35 -23.31
CA ALA A 349 21.24 8.73 -23.76
C ALA A 349 20.94 9.67 -22.61
N GLY A 350 21.71 10.75 -22.44
CA GLY A 350 21.42 11.72 -21.40
C GLY A 350 22.39 12.90 -21.35
N GLU A 351 21.99 13.90 -20.53
CA GLU A 351 22.75 15.10 -20.29
C GLU A 351 23.04 15.32 -18.82
N TYR A 352 24.20 15.84 -18.49
CA TYR A 352 24.65 16.07 -17.10
C TYR A 352 24.66 14.80 -16.24
N VAL A 353 24.90 13.63 -16.86
CA VAL A 353 24.87 12.33 -16.17
C VAL A 353 26.25 11.69 -16.16
N SER A 354 26.68 11.27 -14.95
CA SER A 354 27.84 10.40 -14.80
C SER A 354 27.42 8.93 -14.92
N VAL A 355 27.93 8.22 -15.93
CA VAL A 355 27.60 6.83 -16.26
C VAL A 355 28.72 5.89 -15.82
N GLY A 356 28.40 4.94 -14.95
CA GLY A 356 29.30 3.85 -14.55
C GLY A 356 28.71 2.49 -14.92
N LEU A 357 29.39 1.73 -15.78
CA LEU A 357 28.95 0.41 -16.22
C LEU A 357 29.97 -0.66 -15.82
N GLY A 358 29.50 -1.66 -15.07
CA GLY A 358 30.23 -2.90 -14.79
C GLY A 358 29.75 -4.00 -15.74
N PHE A 359 30.63 -4.91 -16.10
CA PHE A 359 30.32 -6.02 -16.99
C PHE A 359 30.66 -7.34 -16.29
N ALA A 360 29.80 -8.35 -16.46
CA ALA A 360 30.11 -9.69 -16.01
C ALA A 360 31.41 -10.22 -16.68
N GLU A 361 32.17 -11.03 -15.99
CA GLU A 361 33.45 -11.59 -16.48
C GLU A 361 33.32 -12.23 -17.88
N ARG A 362 32.18 -12.87 -18.16
CA ARG A 362 31.90 -13.52 -19.45
C ARG A 362 31.18 -12.64 -20.45
N TYR A 363 31.01 -11.35 -20.17
CA TYR A 363 30.38 -10.43 -21.11
C TYR A 363 31.32 -10.16 -22.29
N ASN A 364 30.83 -10.33 -23.53
CA ASN A 364 31.52 -10.00 -24.75
C ASN A 364 30.63 -9.14 -25.61
N GLY A 365 31.10 -7.97 -26.02
CA GLY A 365 30.30 -7.03 -26.81
C GLY A 365 31.14 -5.98 -27.52
N ASN A 366 30.53 -5.35 -28.52
CA ASN A 366 31.06 -4.15 -29.11
C ASN A 366 30.45 -2.92 -28.45
N PHE A 367 31.11 -1.79 -28.50
CA PHE A 367 30.56 -0.56 -27.98
C PHE A 367 30.84 0.64 -28.91
N ASN A 368 29.96 1.63 -28.81
CA ASN A 368 30.12 2.98 -29.29
C ASN A 368 29.81 3.96 -28.14
N VAL A 369 30.74 4.85 -27.85
CA VAL A 369 30.56 5.90 -26.86
C VAL A 369 30.77 7.24 -27.52
N SER A 370 29.75 8.09 -27.51
CA SER A 370 29.77 9.47 -27.95
C SER A 370 29.67 10.40 -26.76
N THR A 371 30.66 11.26 -26.59
CA THR A 371 30.69 12.23 -25.46
C THR A 371 30.83 13.64 -26.04
N SER A 372 30.12 14.59 -25.46
CA SER A 372 30.27 16.03 -25.70
C SER A 372 30.56 16.69 -24.36
N TYR A 373 31.65 17.49 -24.28
CA TYR A 373 32.15 18.06 -23.02
C TYR A 373 32.31 17.01 -21.89
N ALA A 374 32.70 15.78 -22.25
CA ALA A 374 32.72 14.65 -21.29
C ALA A 374 33.92 13.73 -21.58
N GLY A 375 34.35 12.99 -20.56
CA GLY A 375 35.42 12.00 -20.62
C GLY A 375 34.93 10.57 -20.69
N PHE A 376 35.71 9.67 -21.29
CA PHE A 376 35.52 8.23 -21.26
C PHE A 376 36.73 7.56 -20.62
N LYS A 377 36.50 6.72 -19.58
CA LYS A 377 37.50 5.91 -18.91
C LYS A 377 37.09 4.44 -18.96
N PHE A 378 38.08 3.54 -19.02
CA PHE A 378 37.78 2.10 -19.11
C PHE A 378 38.87 1.26 -18.46
N GLY A 379 38.49 0.05 -18.01
CA GLY A 379 39.37 -0.92 -17.40
C GLY A 379 40.12 -1.80 -18.43
N SER A 380 40.88 -2.75 -17.92
CA SER A 380 41.79 -3.61 -18.74
C SER A 380 41.06 -4.60 -19.64
N ASN A 381 39.80 -4.91 -19.36
CA ASN A 381 38.97 -5.81 -20.20
C ASN A 381 38.32 -5.12 -21.39
N VAL A 382 38.64 -3.82 -21.61
CA VAL A 382 38.08 -3.00 -22.69
C VAL A 382 39.19 -2.54 -23.64
N SER A 383 39.01 -2.77 -24.94
CA SER A 383 39.85 -2.23 -25.98
C SER A 383 39.12 -1.12 -26.72
N ALA A 384 39.61 0.11 -26.68
CA ALA A 384 38.98 1.29 -27.24
C ALA A 384 39.87 2.03 -28.21
N SER A 385 39.26 2.54 -29.28
CA SER A 385 39.87 3.44 -30.23
C SER A 385 39.08 4.73 -30.35
N LEU A 386 39.76 5.88 -30.35
CA LEU A 386 39.17 7.16 -30.68
C LEU A 386 38.95 7.23 -32.19
N THR A 387 37.69 7.25 -32.61
CA THR A 387 37.31 7.21 -34.04
C THR A 387 37.02 8.59 -34.62
N SER A 388 36.67 9.55 -33.79
CA SER A 388 36.46 10.94 -34.18
C SER A 388 36.72 11.86 -33.00
N LYS A 389 37.31 13.02 -33.28
CA LYS A 389 37.48 14.12 -32.34
C LYS A 389 37.23 15.42 -33.13
N ASP A 390 36.24 16.18 -32.66
CA ASP A 390 35.89 17.49 -33.18
C ASP A 390 35.61 18.41 -32.01
N ASP A 391 36.53 19.32 -31.71
CA ASP A 391 36.56 20.16 -30.52
C ASP A 391 36.30 19.37 -29.23
N GLU A 392 35.12 19.53 -28.62
CA GLU A 392 34.71 18.87 -27.40
C GLU A 392 33.99 17.54 -27.64
N ASP A 393 33.65 17.26 -28.88
CA ASP A 393 32.96 16.03 -29.27
C ASP A 393 33.96 14.89 -29.56
N LYS A 394 33.76 13.76 -28.90
CA LYS A 394 34.62 12.58 -29.05
C LYS A 394 33.75 11.33 -29.25
N ARG A 395 34.20 10.51 -30.21
CA ARG A 395 33.56 9.19 -30.43
C ARG A 395 34.61 8.10 -30.28
N TYR A 396 34.22 7.12 -29.48
CA TYR A 396 35.02 5.94 -29.22
C TYR A 396 34.26 4.70 -29.68
N SER A 397 34.98 3.76 -30.30
CA SER A 397 34.45 2.42 -30.54
C SER A 397 35.43 1.36 -30.09
N GLY A 398 34.96 0.16 -29.83
CA GLY A 398 35.81 -0.89 -29.33
C GLY A 398 35.07 -2.14 -28.90
N LYS A 399 35.78 -2.94 -28.09
CA LYS A 399 35.34 -4.25 -27.66
C LYS A 399 35.42 -4.36 -26.14
N ILE A 400 34.48 -5.07 -25.55
CA ILE A 400 34.49 -5.52 -24.18
C ILE A 400 34.73 -7.03 -24.25
N GLY A 401 35.75 -7.53 -23.53
CA GLY A 401 36.21 -8.90 -23.69
C GLY A 401 36.68 -9.16 -25.14
N ASN A 402 36.25 -10.27 -25.71
CA ASN A 402 36.63 -10.64 -27.08
C ASN A 402 35.79 -9.93 -28.17
N GLY A 403 34.73 -9.17 -27.79
CA GLY A 403 33.78 -8.53 -28.70
C GLY A 403 32.94 -9.56 -29.45
N SER A 404 31.69 -9.53 -29.60
CA SER A 404 30.96 -10.26 -30.64
C SER A 404 29.43 -10.26 -30.47
N THR A 405 28.90 -10.43 -29.24
CA THR A 405 27.46 -10.78 -29.07
C THR A 405 26.61 -9.65 -28.56
N GLY A 406 27.17 -8.75 -27.75
CA GLY A 406 26.48 -7.59 -27.20
C GLY A 406 26.83 -6.28 -27.91
N ASN A 407 25.93 -5.30 -27.83
CA ASN A 407 26.13 -3.94 -28.28
C ASN A 407 25.86 -2.94 -27.18
N VAL A 408 26.82 -2.08 -26.87
CA VAL A 408 26.66 -1.01 -25.87
C VAL A 408 26.79 0.34 -26.59
N ASN A 409 25.72 1.12 -26.57
CA ASN A 409 25.68 2.44 -27.21
C ASN A 409 25.42 3.51 -26.15
N ILE A 410 26.37 4.42 -25.99
CA ILE A 410 26.28 5.51 -25.02
C ILE A 410 26.37 6.84 -25.68
N LYS A 411 25.46 7.75 -25.40
CA LYS A 411 25.51 9.15 -25.83
C LYS A 411 25.30 10.03 -24.57
N THR A 412 26.29 10.88 -24.29
CA THR A 412 26.17 11.78 -23.11
C THR A 412 26.81 13.13 -23.39
N SER A 413 26.22 14.19 -22.86
CA SER A 413 26.76 15.55 -22.86
C SER A 413 26.96 16.00 -21.40
N TYR A 414 28.03 16.75 -21.13
CA TYR A 414 28.36 17.33 -19.81
C TYR A 414 28.43 16.30 -18.66
N GLY A 415 28.84 15.09 -18.96
CA GLY A 415 28.97 14.02 -17.96
C GLY A 415 30.21 13.17 -18.21
N SER A 416 30.39 12.11 -17.44
CA SER A 416 31.53 11.18 -17.63
C SER A 416 31.03 9.76 -17.85
N VAL A 417 31.77 8.99 -18.67
CA VAL A 417 31.47 7.56 -18.87
C VAL A 417 32.65 6.75 -18.35
N THR A 418 32.34 5.72 -17.55
CA THR A 418 33.35 4.78 -17.02
C THR A 418 32.88 3.34 -17.25
N PHE A 419 33.67 2.53 -17.94
CA PHE A 419 33.54 1.08 -18.02
C PHE A 419 34.49 0.46 -17.00
N LYS A 420 33.94 -0.36 -16.09
CA LYS A 420 34.69 -0.98 -14.96
C LYS A 420 35.11 -2.38 -15.31
#